data_8b099d1c59c378fae5f26053de8efbc6
#
_entry.id   8b099d1c59c378fae5f26053de8efbc6
#
_cell.length_a   1.000
_cell.length_b   1.000
_cell.length_c   1.000
_cell.angle_alpha   90.00
_cell.angle_beta   90.00
_cell.angle_gamma   90.00
#
_symmetry.space_group_name_H-M   'P 1'
#
loop_
_entity.id
_entity.type
_entity.pdbx_description
1 polymer ?
#
loop_
_entity_poly.entity_id
_entity_poly.type
_entity_poly.pdbx_seq_one_letter_code
_entity_poly.pdbx_strand_id
1 'polypeptide(L)'
;MSLIGLELNDTGILAAVRGNPAKLLDIDDQAKESPGFALPQKKRMLIGRPAESKAHLFPRQILNRFWDQLNTDPLEQSGKHLPQNQVEVVYHHLAAIWQRLQARGDEVVLAIPSFYGSTQMGLILGAAQELGIPVKGFLPLSLAASSQRCPDKMLLYLDICLHRIEVVYLEQELQLTLRDSATTAEKGLIHLYRQVVDAIAEQFVRTTRFDPLHQAASEQELYDRLPDVLAQLVHSPSISLEVVSGSRPYNIMLERDLITHRIEPVYREILRLIERMRTKRGQDQKPLALQLSHRLTRLPGCSQMLSAIKDAEIIELKPGAAAQGVLDIWHRLEALHDSTGISYFTSRPWQKPTQSHVSISAKEKGPQIRPTHVLYRSLAYPITDKPLIIGRGGDTGRTDVTIDVRSTGVSQRHCTIELQAGDVVLTDLSINGTFVDDLRIHKRTVLKLGQIIRVGTPAERFELIACVDRDET
;
A
#
# COMPACT_ATOMS: atom_id res chain seq x y z
N MET A 1 -0.55 18.95 -16.22
CA MET A 1 0.15 17.65 -16.27
C MET A 1 -0.78 16.59 -15.74
N SER A 2 -0.91 15.49 -16.45
CA SER A 2 -1.77 14.38 -16.03
C SER A 2 -0.93 13.31 -15.32
N LEU A 3 -1.32 12.99 -14.07
CA LEU A 3 -0.65 12.01 -13.23
C LEU A 3 -1.25 10.63 -13.45
N ILE A 4 -0.38 9.63 -13.58
CA ILE A 4 -0.72 8.20 -13.58
C ILE A 4 -0.34 7.60 -12.24
N GLY A 5 -1.28 6.94 -11.56
CA GLY A 5 -1.00 6.05 -10.43
C GLY A 5 -0.81 4.63 -10.94
N LEU A 6 0.34 4.01 -10.66
CA LEU A 6 0.64 2.63 -11.04
C LEU A 6 0.74 1.75 -9.80
N GLU A 7 -0.12 0.75 -9.69
CA GLU A 7 -0.16 -0.26 -8.63
C GLU A 7 0.67 -1.47 -9.04
N LEU A 8 1.88 -1.62 -8.48
CA LEU A 8 2.79 -2.72 -8.77
C LEU A 8 2.51 -3.92 -7.85
N ASN A 9 1.63 -4.80 -8.27
CA ASN A 9 1.49 -6.14 -7.69
C ASN A 9 1.57 -7.15 -8.82
N ASP A 10 2.44 -8.14 -8.68
CA ASP A 10 2.77 -9.10 -9.74
C ASP A 10 1.63 -10.07 -10.12
N THR A 11 0.58 -10.19 -9.30
CA THR A 11 -0.64 -10.92 -9.70
C THR A 11 -1.42 -10.17 -10.80
N GLY A 12 -1.28 -8.84 -10.85
CA GLY A 12 -1.89 -7.97 -11.86
C GLY A 12 -1.55 -6.52 -11.54
N ILE A 13 -0.61 -5.95 -12.31
CA ILE A 13 -0.31 -4.52 -12.27
C ILE A 13 -1.54 -3.77 -12.76
N LEU A 14 -1.87 -2.64 -12.12
CA LEU A 14 -3.00 -1.79 -12.47
C LEU A 14 -2.55 -0.34 -12.62
N ALA A 15 -3.15 0.39 -13.54
CA ALA A 15 -2.90 1.80 -13.73
C ALA A 15 -4.20 2.62 -13.69
N ALA A 16 -4.14 3.81 -13.08
CA ALA A 16 -5.25 4.74 -13.03
C ALA A 16 -4.80 6.15 -13.44
N VAL A 17 -5.74 6.90 -14.03
CA VAL A 17 -5.59 8.35 -14.28
C VAL A 17 -6.69 9.11 -13.57
N ARG A 18 -6.43 10.40 -13.32
CA ARG A 18 -7.40 11.30 -12.70
C ARG A 18 -8.67 11.38 -13.54
N GLY A 19 -9.80 11.25 -12.89
CA GLY A 19 -11.15 11.42 -13.43
C GLY A 19 -12.12 11.63 -12.27
N ASN A 20 -13.39 11.74 -12.52
CA ASN A 20 -14.42 11.78 -11.46
C ASN A 20 -15.50 10.74 -11.77
N PRO A 21 -15.39 9.51 -11.24
CA PRO A 21 -14.28 8.93 -10.43
C PRO A 21 -13.01 8.66 -11.24
N ALA A 22 -11.89 8.39 -10.55
CA ALA A 22 -10.63 7.99 -11.18
C ALA A 22 -10.84 6.72 -12.04
N LYS A 23 -10.21 6.71 -13.24
CA LYS A 23 -10.44 5.66 -14.24
C LYS A 23 -9.27 4.71 -14.32
N LEU A 24 -9.54 3.41 -14.20
CA LEU A 24 -8.57 2.36 -14.53
C LEU A 24 -8.35 2.28 -16.04
N LEU A 25 -7.09 2.16 -16.42
CA LEU A 25 -6.63 2.08 -17.82
C LEU A 25 -6.45 0.63 -18.26
N ASP A 26 -6.64 0.40 -19.56
CA ASP A 26 -6.28 -0.86 -20.19
C ASP A 26 -4.76 -0.84 -20.48
N ILE A 27 -4.02 -1.70 -19.78
CA ILE A 27 -2.54 -1.75 -19.83
C ILE A 27 -1.98 -3.06 -20.34
N ASP A 28 -2.83 -4.03 -20.63
CA ASP A 28 -2.47 -5.29 -21.26
C ASP A 28 -3.44 -5.58 -22.42
N ASP A 29 -3.38 -6.74 -23.03
CA ASP A 29 -4.21 -7.10 -24.18
C ASP A 29 -5.70 -7.09 -23.81
N GLN A 30 -6.36 -5.96 -24.09
CA GLN A 30 -7.75 -5.64 -23.74
C GLN A 30 -8.10 -5.82 -22.27
N ALA A 31 -7.11 -5.73 -21.38
CA ALA A 31 -7.26 -5.92 -19.96
C ALA A 31 -6.67 -4.78 -19.13
N LYS A 32 -7.28 -4.54 -17.98
CA LYS A 32 -6.84 -3.53 -17.00
C LYS A 32 -5.68 -4.02 -16.13
N GLU A 33 -5.51 -5.32 -16.03
CA GLU A 33 -4.50 -5.98 -15.21
C GLU A 33 -3.44 -6.63 -16.11
N SER A 34 -2.15 -6.39 -15.81
CA SER A 34 -1.03 -7.06 -16.46
C SER A 34 -0.29 -7.92 -15.43
N PRO A 35 -0.41 -9.26 -15.51
CA PRO A 35 0.22 -10.17 -14.56
C PRO A 35 1.73 -10.29 -14.81
N GLY A 36 2.48 -10.61 -13.76
CA GLY A 36 3.93 -10.74 -13.76
C GLY A 36 4.43 -12.02 -14.43
N PHE A 37 4.03 -12.25 -15.68
CA PHE A 37 4.47 -13.36 -16.51
C PHE A 37 5.24 -12.87 -17.71
N ALA A 38 6.32 -13.58 -18.04
CA ALA A 38 7.12 -13.34 -19.24
C ALA A 38 7.53 -14.67 -19.90
N LEU A 39 7.43 -14.72 -21.21
CA LEU A 39 7.84 -15.89 -22.01
C LEU A 39 8.80 -15.43 -23.12
N PRO A 40 10.10 -15.70 -22.99
CA PRO A 40 11.07 -15.41 -24.04
C PRO A 40 10.78 -16.22 -25.30
N GLN A 41 10.80 -15.56 -26.45
CA GLN A 41 10.69 -16.17 -27.77
C GLN A 41 11.82 -15.68 -28.67
N LYS A 42 12.14 -16.40 -29.75
CA LYS A 42 13.29 -16.13 -30.65
C LYS A 42 13.41 -14.68 -31.10
N LYS A 43 12.31 -13.95 -31.28
CA LYS A 43 12.29 -12.58 -31.82
C LYS A 43 11.71 -11.53 -30.85
N ARG A 44 11.01 -11.95 -29.81
CA ARG A 44 10.33 -11.05 -28.85
C ARG A 44 10.09 -11.76 -27.54
N MET A 45 9.88 -10.98 -26.50
CA MET A 45 9.37 -11.46 -25.22
C MET A 45 7.86 -11.24 -25.18
N LEU A 46 7.09 -12.29 -24.89
CA LEU A 46 5.69 -12.13 -24.51
C LEU A 46 5.66 -11.72 -23.05
N ILE A 47 4.80 -10.76 -22.72
CA ILE A 47 4.69 -10.18 -21.37
C ILE A 47 3.22 -10.14 -20.97
N GLY A 48 2.95 -10.25 -19.67
CA GLY A 48 1.61 -10.12 -19.14
C GLY A 48 0.69 -11.29 -19.50
N ARG A 49 -0.57 -11.01 -19.82
CA ARG A 49 -1.57 -12.02 -20.20
C ARG A 49 -1.17 -12.89 -21.39
N PRO A 50 -0.55 -12.36 -22.47
CA PRO A 50 -0.04 -13.20 -23.56
C PRO A 50 1.02 -14.22 -23.14
N ALA A 51 1.75 -13.98 -22.05
CA ALA A 51 2.69 -14.95 -21.49
C ALA A 51 1.99 -15.90 -20.50
N GLU A 52 1.11 -15.38 -19.65
CA GLU A 52 0.31 -16.15 -18.69
C GLU A 52 -0.50 -17.24 -19.39
N SER A 53 -1.21 -16.92 -20.49
CA SER A 53 -2.01 -17.87 -21.28
C SER A 53 -1.18 -18.97 -21.97
N LYS A 54 0.13 -18.98 -21.77
CA LYS A 54 1.05 -20.01 -22.29
C LYS A 54 1.93 -20.62 -21.19
N ALA A 55 1.71 -20.27 -19.95
CA ALA A 55 2.57 -20.67 -18.83
C ALA A 55 2.68 -22.19 -18.69
N HIS A 56 1.58 -22.92 -18.87
CA HIS A 56 1.53 -24.38 -18.77
C HIS A 56 1.84 -25.07 -20.10
N LEU A 57 1.81 -24.34 -21.23
CA LEU A 57 2.29 -24.86 -22.51
C LEU A 57 3.83 -24.83 -22.58
N PHE A 58 4.47 -23.90 -21.90
CA PHE A 58 5.94 -23.71 -21.91
C PHE A 58 6.51 -23.61 -20.49
N PRO A 59 6.25 -24.57 -19.58
CA PRO A 59 6.53 -24.43 -18.15
C PRO A 59 8.02 -24.26 -17.82
N ARG A 60 8.93 -24.72 -18.70
CA ARG A 60 10.38 -24.57 -18.52
C ARG A 60 10.92 -23.21 -18.98
N GLN A 61 10.15 -22.44 -19.74
CA GLN A 61 10.58 -21.16 -20.32
C GLN A 61 9.87 -19.97 -19.69
N ILE A 62 8.76 -20.20 -19.00
CA ILE A 62 7.99 -19.13 -18.36
C ILE A 62 8.76 -18.53 -17.19
N LEU A 63 8.80 -17.21 -17.11
CA LEU A 63 9.38 -16.44 -16.04
C LEU A 63 8.25 -15.71 -15.32
N ASN A 64 8.11 -15.92 -14.00
CA ASN A 64 7.07 -15.29 -13.19
C ASN A 64 7.55 -14.86 -11.80
N ARG A 65 8.88 -14.91 -11.56
CA ARG A 65 9.51 -14.50 -10.30
C ARG A 65 10.27 -13.18 -10.38
N PHE A 66 10.29 -12.55 -11.53
CA PHE A 66 11.14 -11.38 -11.76
C PHE A 66 10.73 -10.15 -10.92
N TRP A 67 9.46 -10.03 -10.54
CA TRP A 67 9.02 -9.04 -9.55
C TRP A 67 9.32 -9.48 -8.12
N ASP A 68 9.08 -10.75 -7.80
CA ASP A 68 9.30 -11.32 -6.46
C ASP A 68 10.78 -11.36 -6.05
N GLN A 69 11.65 -11.69 -7.01
CA GLN A 69 13.10 -11.86 -6.83
C GLN A 69 13.89 -10.79 -7.59
N LEU A 70 13.42 -9.56 -7.61
CA LEU A 70 14.03 -8.46 -8.37
C LEU A 70 15.46 -8.20 -7.91
N ASN A 71 16.44 -8.61 -8.75
CA ASN A 71 17.88 -8.45 -8.56
C ASN A 71 18.60 -8.44 -9.91
N THR A 72 19.93 -8.26 -9.88
CA THR A 72 20.81 -8.29 -11.05
C THR A 72 21.54 -9.62 -11.23
N ASP A 73 21.23 -10.62 -10.41
CA ASP A 73 21.88 -11.92 -10.51
C ASP A 73 21.53 -12.59 -11.83
N PRO A 74 22.47 -13.30 -12.45
CA PRO A 74 22.23 -14.01 -13.70
C PRO A 74 21.11 -15.04 -13.58
N LEU A 75 20.24 -15.10 -14.58
CA LEU A 75 19.23 -16.15 -14.67
C LEU A 75 19.91 -17.50 -15.02
N GLU A 76 19.43 -18.60 -14.43
CA GLU A 76 19.94 -19.95 -14.70
C GLU A 76 19.86 -20.34 -16.18
N GLN A 77 18.87 -19.80 -16.89
CA GLN A 77 18.69 -19.99 -18.32
C GLN A 77 19.30 -18.81 -19.08
N SER A 78 20.57 -18.90 -19.42
CA SER A 78 21.25 -17.91 -20.24
C SER A 78 21.33 -18.33 -21.72
N GLY A 79 21.08 -17.41 -22.63
CA GLY A 79 21.19 -17.62 -24.08
C GLY A 79 21.21 -16.28 -24.83
N LYS A 80 21.72 -16.29 -26.07
CA LYS A 80 21.94 -15.07 -26.89
C LYS A 80 20.71 -14.14 -27.06
N HIS A 81 19.50 -14.63 -26.76
CA HIS A 81 18.24 -13.89 -26.91
C HIS A 81 17.33 -14.02 -25.69
N LEU A 82 17.88 -14.48 -24.55
CA LEU A 82 17.18 -14.59 -23.29
C LEU A 82 17.59 -13.44 -22.36
N PRO A 83 16.70 -12.97 -21.50
CA PRO A 83 17.07 -11.97 -20.49
C PRO A 83 18.19 -12.52 -19.60
N GLN A 84 19.13 -11.65 -19.24
CA GLN A 84 20.29 -12.03 -18.45
C GLN A 84 19.97 -12.08 -16.95
N ASN A 85 19.04 -11.24 -16.50
CA ASN A 85 18.68 -11.12 -15.10
C ASN A 85 17.21 -10.69 -14.94
N GLN A 86 16.73 -10.62 -13.68
CA GLN A 86 15.34 -10.26 -13.38
C GLN A 86 15.02 -8.80 -13.77
N VAL A 87 15.98 -7.88 -13.66
CA VAL A 87 15.77 -6.46 -14.01
C VAL A 87 15.46 -6.30 -15.50
N GLU A 88 16.11 -7.06 -16.35
CA GLU A 88 15.85 -7.02 -17.81
C GLU A 88 14.42 -7.49 -18.14
N VAL A 89 13.90 -8.47 -17.40
CA VAL A 89 12.51 -8.91 -17.55
C VAL A 89 11.54 -7.82 -17.06
N VAL A 90 11.85 -7.17 -15.92
CA VAL A 90 11.08 -6.02 -15.43
C VAL A 90 11.09 -4.87 -16.42
N TYR A 91 12.24 -4.58 -17.02
CA TYR A 91 12.36 -3.57 -18.09
C TYR A 91 11.38 -3.86 -19.24
N HIS A 92 11.34 -5.09 -19.74
CA HIS A 92 10.40 -5.47 -20.80
C HIS A 92 8.95 -5.37 -20.38
N HIS A 93 8.63 -5.72 -19.13
CA HIS A 93 7.25 -5.58 -18.62
C HIS A 93 6.85 -4.10 -18.48
N LEU A 94 7.71 -3.28 -17.90
CA LEU A 94 7.46 -1.83 -17.83
C LEU A 94 7.35 -1.19 -19.21
N ALA A 95 8.18 -1.62 -20.18
CA ALA A 95 8.11 -1.14 -21.56
C ALA A 95 6.74 -1.44 -22.21
N ALA A 96 6.23 -2.67 -22.04
CA ALA A 96 4.92 -3.06 -22.56
C ALA A 96 3.78 -2.24 -21.95
N ILE A 97 3.82 -2.00 -20.65
CA ILE A 97 2.85 -1.16 -19.92
C ILE A 97 2.98 0.29 -20.38
N TRP A 98 4.21 0.84 -20.40
CA TRP A 98 4.45 2.23 -20.75
C TRP A 98 4.04 2.57 -22.18
N GLN A 99 4.25 1.68 -23.12
CA GLN A 99 3.79 1.85 -24.50
C GLN A 99 2.28 2.17 -24.59
N ARG A 100 1.47 1.66 -23.65
CA ARG A 100 0.03 1.90 -23.58
C ARG A 100 -0.34 3.15 -22.74
N LEU A 101 0.54 3.55 -21.84
CA LEU A 101 0.28 4.63 -20.89
C LEU A 101 0.83 5.99 -21.32
N GLN A 102 1.90 6.05 -22.12
CA GLN A 102 2.64 7.29 -22.45
C GLN A 102 1.77 8.41 -23.05
N ALA A 103 0.67 8.06 -23.73
CA ALA A 103 -0.29 9.03 -24.27
C ALA A 103 -1.36 9.46 -23.25
N ARG A 104 -1.33 8.94 -22.03
CA ARG A 104 -2.36 9.13 -21.00
C ARG A 104 -1.92 10.03 -19.85
N GLY A 105 -0.62 10.23 -19.68
CA GLY A 105 -0.10 11.08 -18.61
C GLY A 105 1.36 11.43 -18.76
N ASP A 106 1.74 12.55 -18.11
CA ASP A 106 3.07 13.16 -18.18
C ASP A 106 3.94 12.76 -16.97
N GLU A 107 3.35 12.18 -15.94
CA GLU A 107 4.00 11.83 -14.67
C GLU A 107 3.46 10.51 -14.14
N VAL A 108 4.33 9.72 -13.49
CA VAL A 108 3.99 8.41 -12.93
C VAL A 108 4.39 8.36 -11.46
N VAL A 109 3.48 7.89 -10.61
CA VAL A 109 3.79 7.53 -9.21
C VAL A 109 3.51 6.05 -9.01
N LEU A 110 4.45 5.37 -8.38
CA LEU A 110 4.44 3.92 -8.20
C LEU A 110 3.99 3.56 -6.78
N ALA A 111 2.85 2.86 -6.67
CA ALA A 111 2.48 2.16 -5.44
C ALA A 111 3.10 0.76 -5.48
N ILE A 112 3.96 0.45 -4.51
CA ILE A 112 4.79 -0.76 -4.48
C ILE A 112 4.52 -1.61 -3.24
N PRO A 113 4.78 -2.93 -3.29
CA PRO A 113 4.74 -3.78 -2.11
C PRO A 113 5.69 -3.30 -1.01
N SER A 114 5.32 -3.49 0.26
CA SER A 114 6.12 -2.99 1.39
C SER A 114 7.41 -3.78 1.63
N PHE A 115 7.56 -4.93 1.01
CA PHE A 115 8.80 -5.73 1.09
C PHE A 115 9.89 -5.28 0.12
N TYR A 116 9.62 -4.31 -0.76
CA TYR A 116 10.68 -3.73 -1.60
C TYR A 116 11.53 -2.76 -0.80
N GLY A 117 12.84 -3.03 -0.79
CA GLY A 117 13.84 -2.14 -0.19
C GLY A 117 14.40 -1.12 -1.19
N SER A 118 15.39 -0.34 -0.73
CA SER A 118 16.06 0.67 -1.58
C SER A 118 16.69 0.08 -2.84
N THR A 119 17.22 -1.14 -2.77
CA THR A 119 17.81 -1.83 -3.92
C THR A 119 16.77 -2.09 -5.00
N GLN A 120 15.61 -2.69 -4.66
CA GLN A 120 14.54 -2.97 -5.62
C GLN A 120 13.97 -1.68 -6.21
N MET A 121 13.75 -0.66 -5.37
CA MET A 121 13.30 0.66 -5.84
C MET A 121 14.30 1.29 -6.81
N GLY A 122 15.61 1.20 -6.51
CA GLY A 122 16.67 1.68 -7.40
C GLY A 122 16.68 0.96 -8.76
N LEU A 123 16.48 -0.36 -8.76
CA LEU A 123 16.41 -1.16 -10.00
C LEU A 123 15.18 -0.81 -10.85
N ILE A 124 14.01 -0.66 -10.20
CA ILE A 124 12.78 -0.21 -10.89
C ILE A 124 12.98 1.18 -11.50
N LEU A 125 13.59 2.09 -10.72
CA LEU A 125 13.86 3.45 -11.18
C LEU A 125 14.84 3.48 -12.35
N GLY A 126 15.93 2.70 -12.30
CA GLY A 126 16.87 2.57 -13.41
C GLY A 126 16.20 2.07 -14.70
N ALA A 127 15.38 1.02 -14.60
CA ALA A 127 14.59 0.52 -15.73
C ALA A 127 13.60 1.57 -16.26
N ALA A 128 12.95 2.29 -15.37
CA ALA A 128 12.02 3.35 -15.74
C ALA A 128 12.72 4.53 -16.44
N GLN A 129 13.89 4.95 -15.96
CA GLN A 129 14.70 6.00 -16.58
C GLN A 129 15.17 5.63 -17.98
N GLU A 130 15.63 4.41 -18.18
CA GLU A 130 16.03 3.88 -19.50
C GLU A 130 14.85 3.91 -20.50
N LEU A 131 13.62 3.68 -20.01
CA LEU A 131 12.39 3.72 -20.81
C LEU A 131 11.81 5.13 -20.98
N GLY A 132 12.41 6.15 -20.36
CA GLY A 132 11.87 7.50 -20.35
C GLY A 132 10.55 7.64 -19.58
N ILE A 133 10.27 6.76 -18.60
CA ILE A 133 9.10 6.84 -17.74
C ILE A 133 9.34 7.93 -16.68
N PRO A 134 8.53 9.00 -16.63
CA PRO A 134 8.74 10.13 -15.74
C PRO A 134 8.24 9.81 -14.31
N VAL A 135 8.97 8.94 -13.59
CA VAL A 135 8.64 8.55 -12.22
C VAL A 135 8.89 9.73 -11.27
N LYS A 136 7.89 10.09 -10.48
CA LYS A 136 7.92 11.16 -9.47
C LYS A 136 8.19 10.64 -8.05
N GLY A 137 7.80 9.42 -7.75
CA GLY A 137 8.03 8.83 -6.44
C GLY A 137 7.37 7.50 -6.22
N PHE A 138 7.55 6.99 -5.01
CA PHE A 138 7.08 5.70 -4.55
C PHE A 138 6.23 5.82 -3.29
N LEU A 139 5.24 4.95 -3.18
CA LEU A 139 4.40 4.76 -2.00
C LEU A 139 4.20 3.26 -1.75
N PRO A 140 4.10 2.79 -0.50
CA PRO A 140 3.58 1.45 -0.23
C PRO A 140 2.13 1.29 -0.73
N LEU A 141 1.81 0.14 -1.32
CA LEU A 141 0.44 -0.23 -1.73
C LEU A 141 -0.57 -0.01 -0.60
N SER A 142 -0.20 -0.43 0.60
CA SER A 142 -1.01 -0.30 1.81
C SER A 142 -1.37 1.15 2.15
N LEU A 143 -0.40 2.07 2.06
CA LEU A 143 -0.64 3.49 2.29
C LEU A 143 -1.49 4.12 1.19
N ALA A 144 -1.24 3.78 -0.05
CA ALA A 144 -1.98 4.29 -1.18
C ALA A 144 -3.46 3.85 -1.14
N ALA A 145 -3.71 2.56 -0.86
CA ALA A 145 -5.05 1.97 -0.86
C ALA A 145 -5.93 2.38 0.33
N SER A 146 -5.32 2.76 1.48
CA SER A 146 -6.05 2.99 2.72
C SER A 146 -6.68 4.37 2.76
N SER A 147 -7.94 4.53 2.43
CA SER A 147 -8.65 5.81 2.43
C SER A 147 -9.47 6.09 3.70
N GLN A 148 -9.86 5.05 4.44
CA GLN A 148 -10.75 5.12 5.60
C GLN A 148 -9.98 5.03 6.92
N ARG A 149 -10.29 5.92 7.88
CA ARG A 149 -9.82 5.80 9.27
C ARG A 149 -10.66 4.75 10.01
N CYS A 150 -9.97 3.96 10.84
CA CYS A 150 -10.56 2.99 11.73
C CYS A 150 -10.09 3.30 13.16
N PRO A 151 -10.65 4.34 13.81
CA PRO A 151 -10.22 4.76 15.13
C PRO A 151 -10.37 3.59 16.13
N ASP A 152 -9.46 3.54 17.10
CA ASP A 152 -9.42 2.53 18.17
C ASP A 152 -9.20 1.08 17.71
N LYS A 153 -8.94 0.85 16.42
CA LYS A 153 -8.62 -0.47 15.86
C LYS A 153 -7.18 -0.53 15.38
N MET A 154 -6.61 -1.73 15.44
CA MET A 154 -5.35 -2.03 14.76
C MET A 154 -5.65 -2.20 13.27
N LEU A 155 -5.13 -1.33 12.43
CA LEU A 155 -5.35 -1.37 10.99
C LEU A 155 -4.29 -2.23 10.30
N LEU A 156 -4.72 -3.30 9.66
CA LEU A 156 -3.89 -4.19 8.86
C LEU A 156 -4.35 -4.17 7.40
N TYR A 157 -3.42 -3.99 6.48
CA TYR A 157 -3.62 -4.19 5.05
C TYR A 157 -3.12 -5.57 4.66
N LEU A 158 -3.92 -6.32 3.93
CA LEU A 158 -3.64 -7.68 3.49
C LEU A 158 -3.69 -7.76 1.96
N ASP A 159 -2.64 -8.32 1.37
CA ASP A 159 -2.57 -8.55 -0.08
C ASP A 159 -1.90 -9.90 -0.40
N ILE A 160 -2.13 -10.37 -1.61
CA ILE A 160 -1.49 -11.57 -2.16
C ILE A 160 -0.77 -11.23 -3.46
N CYS A 161 0.47 -11.67 -3.54
CA CYS A 161 1.32 -11.62 -4.73
C CYS A 161 1.39 -13.01 -5.39
N LEU A 162 2.04 -13.14 -6.54
CA LEU A 162 2.19 -14.45 -7.19
C LEU A 162 2.86 -15.48 -6.28
N HIS A 163 3.88 -15.08 -5.50
CA HIS A 163 4.69 -16.01 -4.70
C HIS A 163 4.62 -15.79 -3.19
N ARG A 164 3.99 -14.72 -2.71
CA ARG A 164 3.90 -14.42 -1.27
C ARG A 164 2.58 -13.77 -0.87
N ILE A 165 2.30 -13.82 0.42
CA ILE A 165 1.22 -13.05 1.05
C ILE A 165 1.88 -11.97 1.89
N GLU A 166 1.29 -10.79 1.92
CA GLU A 166 1.75 -9.64 2.70
C GLU A 166 0.68 -9.18 3.69
N VAL A 167 1.10 -8.92 4.93
CA VAL A 167 0.32 -8.26 5.98
C VAL A 167 1.09 -7.05 6.45
N VAL A 168 0.49 -5.87 6.35
CA VAL A 168 1.12 -4.58 6.70
C VAL A 168 0.36 -3.93 7.83
N TYR A 169 1.08 -3.54 8.88
CA TYR A 169 0.53 -2.74 9.98
C TYR A 169 0.65 -1.25 9.67
N LEU A 170 -0.49 -0.57 9.70
CA LEU A 170 -0.61 0.85 9.51
C LEU A 170 -1.02 1.53 10.81
N GLU A 171 -0.16 2.39 11.34
CA GLU A 171 -0.45 3.20 12.51
C GLU A 171 -1.27 4.42 12.12
N GLN A 172 -2.36 4.64 12.86
CA GLN A 172 -3.37 5.67 12.58
C GLN A 172 -3.36 6.74 13.67
N GLU A 173 -2.37 7.58 13.68
CA GLU A 173 -2.31 8.76 14.57
C GLU A 173 -2.76 10.01 13.80
N LEU A 174 -1.97 11.08 13.86
CA LEU A 174 -2.17 12.29 13.05
C LEU A 174 -1.99 12.04 11.56
N GLN A 175 -1.13 11.07 11.24
CA GLN A 175 -0.88 10.58 9.89
C GLN A 175 -1.12 9.08 9.84
N LEU A 176 -1.30 8.55 8.65
CA LEU A 176 -1.23 7.13 8.38
C LEU A 176 0.23 6.77 8.09
N THR A 177 0.81 5.88 8.91
CA THR A 177 2.23 5.52 8.81
C THR A 177 2.39 4.01 8.70
N LEU A 178 3.17 3.55 7.72
CA LEU A 178 3.60 2.16 7.66
C LEU A 178 4.61 1.91 8.80
N ARG A 179 4.30 0.97 9.68
CA ARG A 179 5.14 0.67 10.85
C ARG A 179 5.80 -0.69 10.80
N ASP A 180 5.16 -1.64 10.16
CA ASP A 180 5.69 -3.00 10.07
C ASP A 180 5.03 -3.76 8.91
N SER A 181 5.73 -4.74 8.38
CA SER A 181 5.20 -5.68 7.41
C SER A 181 5.70 -7.09 7.68
N ALA A 182 4.90 -8.07 7.33
CA ALA A 182 5.25 -9.48 7.41
C ALA A 182 4.79 -10.18 6.13
N THR A 183 5.63 -11.07 5.61
CA THR A 183 5.35 -11.83 4.40
C THR A 183 5.55 -13.32 4.61
N THR A 184 4.89 -14.14 3.80
CA THR A 184 5.23 -15.55 3.64
C THR A 184 6.21 -15.72 2.49
N ALA A 185 6.98 -16.77 2.50
CA ALA A 185 7.70 -17.24 1.32
C ALA A 185 6.92 -18.38 0.66
N GLU A 186 6.89 -18.43 -0.68
CA GLU A 186 6.35 -19.54 -1.49
C GLU A 186 4.85 -19.88 -1.25
N LYS A 187 4.08 -18.99 -0.65
CA LYS A 187 2.66 -19.18 -0.28
C LYS A 187 1.72 -18.21 -1.00
N GLY A 188 2.11 -17.70 -2.18
CA GLY A 188 1.31 -16.75 -2.95
C GLY A 188 0.23 -17.40 -3.82
N LEU A 189 -0.27 -16.62 -4.77
CA LEU A 189 -1.40 -17.00 -5.63
C LEU A 189 -1.11 -18.23 -6.49
N ILE A 190 0.11 -18.40 -7.00
CA ILE A 190 0.50 -19.59 -7.79
C ILE A 190 0.42 -20.85 -6.95
N HIS A 191 0.85 -20.81 -5.68
CA HIS A 191 0.72 -21.94 -4.78
C HIS A 191 -0.75 -22.28 -4.54
N LEU A 192 -1.58 -21.28 -4.28
CA LEU A 192 -3.02 -21.45 -4.09
C LEU A 192 -3.68 -22.03 -5.35
N TYR A 193 -3.39 -21.49 -6.52
CA TYR A 193 -3.94 -21.97 -7.79
C TYR A 193 -3.59 -23.44 -8.05
N ARG A 194 -2.36 -23.85 -7.77
CA ARG A 194 -1.96 -25.26 -7.89
C ARG A 194 -2.83 -26.17 -7.00
N GLN A 195 -3.03 -25.79 -5.74
CA GLN A 195 -3.89 -26.57 -4.83
C GLN A 195 -5.34 -26.69 -5.34
N VAL A 196 -5.87 -25.64 -5.91
CA VAL A 196 -7.22 -25.62 -6.49
C VAL A 196 -7.29 -26.48 -7.75
N VAL A 197 -6.34 -26.35 -8.65
CA VAL A 197 -6.29 -27.13 -9.90
C VAL A 197 -6.14 -28.62 -9.61
N ASP A 198 -5.30 -29.00 -8.64
CA ASP A 198 -5.18 -30.40 -8.19
C ASP A 198 -6.53 -30.94 -7.66
N ALA A 199 -7.28 -30.14 -6.87
CA ALA A 199 -8.60 -30.54 -6.38
C ALA A 199 -9.63 -30.69 -7.51
N ILE A 200 -9.61 -29.78 -8.50
CA ILE A 200 -10.47 -29.85 -9.68
C ILE A 200 -10.15 -31.11 -10.49
N ALA A 201 -8.86 -31.39 -10.75
CA ALA A 201 -8.44 -32.56 -11.48
C ALA A 201 -8.84 -33.87 -10.79
N GLU A 202 -8.63 -33.98 -9.47
CA GLU A 202 -9.11 -35.08 -8.67
C GLU A 202 -10.64 -35.30 -8.84
N GLN A 203 -11.43 -34.24 -8.83
CA GLN A 203 -12.87 -34.29 -9.02
C GLN A 203 -13.24 -34.77 -10.45
N PHE A 204 -12.56 -34.28 -11.50
CA PHE A 204 -12.74 -34.76 -12.87
C PHE A 204 -12.43 -36.26 -13.00
N VAL A 205 -11.30 -36.71 -12.46
CA VAL A 205 -10.89 -38.12 -12.49
C VAL A 205 -11.93 -39.00 -11.78
N ARG A 206 -12.41 -38.57 -10.61
CA ARG A 206 -13.41 -39.33 -9.83
C ARG A 206 -14.73 -39.46 -10.54
N THR A 207 -15.21 -38.36 -11.19
CA THR A 207 -16.55 -38.29 -11.76
C THR A 207 -16.60 -38.80 -13.19
N THR A 208 -15.58 -38.46 -14.00
CA THR A 208 -15.61 -38.66 -15.46
C THR A 208 -14.52 -39.59 -16.00
N ARG A 209 -13.56 -40.01 -15.17
CA ARG A 209 -12.35 -40.76 -15.56
C ARG A 209 -11.42 -39.97 -16.51
N PHE A 210 -11.64 -38.68 -16.66
CA PHE A 210 -10.81 -37.79 -17.44
C PHE A 210 -9.85 -37.00 -16.50
N ASP A 211 -8.56 -36.97 -16.85
CA ASP A 211 -7.57 -36.18 -16.15
C ASP A 211 -7.22 -34.93 -17.00
N PRO A 212 -7.68 -33.72 -16.60
CA PRO A 212 -7.41 -32.50 -17.34
C PRO A 212 -5.93 -32.08 -17.30
N LEU A 213 -5.12 -32.60 -16.37
CA LEU A 213 -3.69 -32.29 -16.27
C LEU A 213 -2.81 -33.20 -17.14
N HIS A 214 -3.40 -34.20 -17.78
CA HIS A 214 -2.64 -35.11 -18.66
C HIS A 214 -2.11 -34.43 -19.92
N GLN A 215 -2.76 -33.34 -20.36
CA GLN A 215 -2.36 -32.57 -21.54
C GLN A 215 -2.16 -31.09 -21.16
N ALA A 216 -1.04 -30.52 -21.59
CA ALA A 216 -0.71 -29.11 -21.34
C ALA A 216 -1.80 -28.12 -21.81
N ALA A 217 -2.54 -28.45 -22.87
CA ALA A 217 -3.62 -27.61 -23.39
C ALA A 217 -4.81 -27.54 -22.43
N SER A 218 -5.27 -28.68 -21.90
CA SER A 218 -6.38 -28.71 -20.92
C SER A 218 -5.96 -28.21 -19.54
N GLU A 219 -4.70 -28.39 -19.15
CA GLU A 219 -4.14 -27.77 -17.96
C GLU A 219 -4.14 -26.25 -18.12
N GLN A 220 -3.64 -25.69 -19.22
CA GLN A 220 -3.67 -24.25 -19.47
C GLN A 220 -5.10 -23.70 -19.46
N GLU A 221 -6.05 -24.39 -20.10
CA GLU A 221 -7.47 -23.98 -20.10
C GLU A 221 -8.03 -23.86 -18.66
N LEU A 222 -7.68 -24.81 -17.77
CA LEU A 222 -8.10 -24.72 -16.37
C LEU A 222 -7.51 -23.49 -15.68
N TYR A 223 -6.22 -23.22 -15.85
CA TYR A 223 -5.58 -22.05 -15.26
C TYR A 223 -6.14 -20.74 -15.80
N ASP A 224 -6.45 -20.66 -17.09
CA ASP A 224 -7.04 -19.47 -17.70
C ASP A 224 -8.44 -19.15 -17.13
N ARG A 225 -9.20 -20.17 -16.77
CA ARG A 225 -10.55 -20.04 -16.22
C ARG A 225 -10.59 -19.90 -14.69
N LEU A 226 -9.49 -20.19 -14.02
CA LEU A 226 -9.44 -20.28 -12.57
C LEU A 226 -9.86 -19.00 -11.83
N PRO A 227 -9.44 -17.78 -12.27
CA PRO A 227 -9.90 -16.54 -11.65
C PRO A 227 -11.43 -16.40 -11.64
N ASP A 228 -12.09 -16.74 -12.75
CA ASP A 228 -13.54 -16.67 -12.88
C ASP A 228 -14.26 -17.77 -12.08
N VAL A 229 -13.71 -18.98 -12.06
CA VAL A 229 -14.21 -20.09 -11.25
C VAL A 229 -14.20 -19.72 -9.76
N LEU A 230 -13.08 -19.19 -9.26
CA LEU A 230 -12.97 -18.78 -7.87
C LEU A 230 -13.91 -17.63 -7.54
N ALA A 231 -14.00 -16.61 -8.39
CA ALA A 231 -14.90 -15.48 -8.21
C ALA A 231 -16.38 -15.92 -8.17
N GLN A 232 -16.80 -16.88 -8.98
CA GLN A 232 -18.14 -17.46 -8.94
C GLN A 232 -18.38 -18.21 -7.62
N LEU A 233 -17.41 -18.99 -7.16
CA LEU A 233 -17.51 -19.74 -5.91
C LEU A 233 -17.52 -18.84 -4.65
N VAL A 234 -17.12 -17.57 -4.74
CA VAL A 234 -17.35 -16.63 -3.63
C VAL A 234 -18.84 -16.46 -3.34
N HIS A 235 -19.66 -16.43 -4.40
CA HIS A 235 -21.10 -16.13 -4.30
C HIS A 235 -22.01 -17.35 -4.41
N SER A 236 -21.52 -18.46 -4.96
CA SER A 236 -22.30 -19.68 -5.20
C SER A 236 -21.75 -20.85 -4.41
N PRO A 237 -22.62 -21.73 -3.82
CA PRO A 237 -22.17 -22.90 -3.09
C PRO A 237 -21.55 -23.98 -4.01
N SER A 238 -21.96 -23.98 -5.29
CA SER A 238 -21.41 -24.86 -6.32
C SER A 238 -21.53 -24.23 -7.69
N ILE A 239 -20.70 -24.67 -8.63
CA ILE A 239 -20.76 -24.29 -10.06
C ILE A 239 -20.56 -25.51 -10.96
N SER A 240 -21.09 -25.45 -12.17
CA SER A 240 -20.79 -26.42 -13.22
C SER A 240 -19.52 -26.02 -13.95
N LEU A 241 -18.55 -26.91 -14.06
CA LEU A 241 -17.30 -26.71 -14.77
C LEU A 241 -17.16 -27.74 -15.89
N GLU A 242 -17.03 -27.26 -17.12
CA GLU A 242 -16.82 -28.08 -18.32
C GLU A 242 -15.39 -27.90 -18.82
N VAL A 243 -14.75 -28.99 -19.19
CA VAL A 243 -13.46 -29.00 -19.94
C VAL A 243 -13.66 -29.84 -21.17
N VAL A 244 -13.22 -29.32 -22.33
CA VAL A 244 -13.32 -30.04 -23.60
C VAL A 244 -11.97 -30.64 -23.96
N SER A 245 -11.93 -31.96 -24.21
CA SER A 245 -10.73 -32.64 -24.69
C SER A 245 -11.03 -33.32 -26.02
N GLY A 246 -10.36 -32.84 -27.08
CA GLY A 246 -10.72 -33.19 -28.45
C GLY A 246 -12.13 -32.70 -28.80
N SER A 247 -13.03 -33.60 -29.14
CA SER A 247 -14.45 -33.29 -29.41
C SER A 247 -15.39 -33.66 -28.26
N ARG A 248 -14.86 -34.11 -27.10
CA ARG A 248 -15.67 -34.63 -26.00
C ARG A 248 -15.68 -33.62 -24.84
N PRO A 249 -16.86 -33.15 -24.41
CA PRO A 249 -17.01 -32.36 -23.19
C PRO A 249 -17.05 -33.26 -21.96
N TYR A 250 -16.40 -32.82 -20.88
CA TYR A 250 -16.43 -33.42 -19.56
C TYR A 250 -16.94 -32.37 -18.58
N ASN A 251 -17.96 -32.72 -17.81
CA ASN A 251 -18.64 -31.83 -16.87
C ASN A 251 -18.54 -32.36 -15.46
N ILE A 252 -18.28 -31.46 -14.50
CA ILE A 252 -18.35 -31.71 -13.07
C ILE A 252 -19.13 -30.65 -12.34
N MET A 253 -19.73 -31.00 -11.20
CA MET A 253 -20.13 -30.01 -10.20
C MET A 253 -18.97 -29.79 -9.24
N LEU A 254 -18.57 -28.53 -9.13
CA LEU A 254 -17.48 -28.11 -8.25
C LEU A 254 -18.08 -27.39 -7.03
N GLU A 255 -17.94 -28.01 -5.87
CA GLU A 255 -18.44 -27.49 -4.60
C GLU A 255 -17.45 -26.48 -4.01
N ARG A 256 -17.98 -25.36 -3.48
CA ARG A 256 -17.17 -24.33 -2.77
C ARG A 256 -16.39 -24.95 -1.61
N ASP A 257 -17.04 -25.80 -0.83
CA ASP A 257 -16.45 -26.39 0.38
C ASP A 257 -15.25 -27.28 0.06
N LEU A 258 -15.26 -27.97 -1.09
CA LEU A 258 -14.11 -28.74 -1.57
C LEU A 258 -12.91 -27.82 -1.79
N ILE A 259 -13.12 -26.68 -2.43
CA ILE A 259 -12.06 -25.71 -2.73
C ILE A 259 -11.58 -25.01 -1.47
N THR A 260 -12.49 -24.52 -0.62
CA THR A 260 -12.12 -23.83 0.62
C THR A 260 -11.32 -24.74 1.56
N HIS A 261 -11.70 -26.01 1.67
CA HIS A 261 -10.95 -26.98 2.46
C HIS A 261 -9.52 -27.22 1.90
N ARG A 262 -9.39 -27.29 0.56
CA ARG A 262 -8.09 -27.50 -0.08
C ARG A 262 -7.13 -26.33 0.13
N ILE A 263 -7.61 -25.10 0.11
CA ILE A 263 -6.80 -23.88 0.28
C ILE A 263 -6.72 -23.36 1.73
N GLU A 264 -7.40 -24.03 2.67
CA GLU A 264 -7.35 -23.70 4.10
C GLU A 264 -5.93 -23.55 4.66
N PRO A 265 -4.91 -24.37 4.28
CA PRO A 265 -3.54 -24.17 4.74
C PRO A 265 -2.95 -22.79 4.38
N VAL A 266 -3.34 -22.23 3.22
CA VAL A 266 -2.92 -20.88 2.82
C VAL A 266 -3.60 -19.85 3.71
N TYR A 267 -4.87 -20.03 4.02
CA TYR A 267 -5.62 -19.14 4.91
C TYR A 267 -5.08 -19.16 6.35
N ARG A 268 -4.66 -20.33 6.84
CA ARG A 268 -4.00 -20.43 8.16
C ARG A 268 -2.70 -19.63 8.21
N GLU A 269 -1.96 -19.50 7.11
CA GLU A 269 -0.77 -18.63 7.07
C GLU A 269 -1.14 -17.16 7.20
N ILE A 270 -2.25 -16.72 6.57
CA ILE A 270 -2.75 -15.35 6.77
C ILE A 270 -3.05 -15.10 8.25
N LEU A 271 -3.77 -16.02 8.90
CA LEU A 271 -4.08 -15.90 10.33
C LEU A 271 -2.82 -15.86 11.20
N ARG A 272 -1.81 -16.68 10.90
CA ARG A 272 -0.52 -16.67 11.62
C ARG A 272 0.22 -15.34 11.46
N LEU A 273 0.21 -14.75 10.26
CA LEU A 273 0.82 -13.44 10.04
C LEU A 273 0.09 -12.36 10.83
N ILE A 274 -1.24 -12.36 10.87
CA ILE A 274 -2.05 -11.42 11.65
C ILE A 274 -1.72 -11.55 13.14
N GLU A 275 -1.77 -12.77 13.70
CA GLU A 275 -1.45 -13.01 15.11
C GLU A 275 -0.02 -12.60 15.46
N ARG A 276 0.94 -12.98 14.62
CA ARG A 276 2.34 -12.58 14.81
C ARG A 276 2.50 -11.06 14.82
N MET A 277 1.78 -10.34 13.97
CA MET A 277 1.80 -8.88 13.92
C MET A 277 1.19 -8.28 15.20
N ARG A 278 0.07 -8.81 15.68
CA ARG A 278 -0.58 -8.38 16.93
C ARG A 278 0.35 -8.54 18.13
N THR A 279 0.88 -9.74 18.33
CA THR A 279 1.79 -10.07 19.45
C THR A 279 3.05 -9.24 19.41
N LYS A 280 3.70 -9.11 18.25
CA LYS A 280 4.91 -8.27 18.08
C LYS A 280 4.67 -6.82 18.49
N ARG A 281 3.44 -6.32 18.36
CA ARG A 281 3.06 -4.94 18.67
C ARG A 281 2.41 -4.76 20.05
N GLY A 282 2.24 -5.84 20.81
CA GLY A 282 1.55 -5.81 22.11
C GLY A 282 0.09 -5.36 21.99
N GLN A 283 -0.58 -5.70 20.88
CA GLN A 283 -1.95 -5.28 20.58
C GLN A 283 -2.92 -6.46 20.50
N ASP A 284 -2.65 -7.54 21.25
CA ASP A 284 -3.42 -8.78 21.22
C ASP A 284 -4.92 -8.59 21.53
N GLN A 285 -5.25 -7.60 22.37
CA GLN A 285 -6.63 -7.30 22.77
C GLN A 285 -7.30 -6.19 21.94
N LYS A 286 -6.55 -5.53 21.05
CA LYS A 286 -7.12 -4.43 20.28
C LYS A 286 -8.00 -4.96 19.14
N PRO A 287 -9.22 -4.42 18.92
CA PRO A 287 -10.04 -4.77 17.76
C PRO A 287 -9.28 -4.57 16.44
N LEU A 288 -9.58 -5.36 15.44
CA LEU A 288 -8.92 -5.31 14.14
C LEU A 288 -9.77 -4.59 13.09
N ALA A 289 -9.11 -3.84 12.22
CA ALA A 289 -9.64 -3.42 10.94
C ALA A 289 -8.75 -4.05 9.84
N LEU A 290 -9.31 -4.97 9.06
CA LEU A 290 -8.61 -5.73 8.04
C LEU A 290 -9.00 -5.22 6.66
N GLN A 291 -8.10 -4.49 6.02
CA GLN A 291 -8.27 -4.04 4.63
C GLN A 291 -7.78 -5.15 3.69
N LEU A 292 -8.70 -5.74 2.97
CA LEU A 292 -8.40 -6.81 2.01
C LEU A 292 -8.29 -6.26 0.61
N SER A 293 -7.19 -6.55 -0.07
CA SER A 293 -7.09 -6.29 -1.50
C SER A 293 -8.18 -7.05 -2.27
N HIS A 294 -8.59 -6.52 -3.41
CA HIS A 294 -9.56 -7.17 -4.29
C HIS A 294 -9.13 -8.59 -4.73
N ARG A 295 -7.84 -8.90 -4.64
CA ARG A 295 -7.29 -10.23 -4.95
C ARG A 295 -7.69 -11.26 -3.91
N LEU A 296 -7.66 -10.89 -2.64
CA LEU A 296 -8.09 -11.75 -1.54
C LEU A 296 -9.61 -11.92 -1.49
N THR A 297 -10.37 -10.87 -1.81
CA THR A 297 -11.85 -10.94 -1.80
C THR A 297 -12.43 -11.82 -2.91
N ARG A 298 -11.66 -12.09 -3.97
CA ARG A 298 -12.01 -13.04 -5.03
C ARG A 298 -11.76 -14.51 -4.66
N LEU A 299 -11.22 -14.78 -3.47
CA LEU A 299 -10.94 -16.15 -3.01
C LEU A 299 -12.08 -16.65 -2.13
N PRO A 300 -12.70 -17.80 -2.45
CA PRO A 300 -13.85 -18.33 -1.73
C PRO A 300 -13.49 -18.64 -0.27
N GLY A 301 -14.32 -18.19 0.67
CA GLY A 301 -14.14 -18.40 2.10
C GLY A 301 -13.14 -17.45 2.80
N CYS A 302 -12.36 -16.63 2.06
CA CYS A 302 -11.35 -15.79 2.67
C CYS A 302 -11.97 -14.72 3.59
N SER A 303 -12.91 -13.92 3.10
CA SER A 303 -13.60 -12.90 3.92
C SER A 303 -14.36 -13.53 5.10
N GLN A 304 -14.97 -14.70 4.91
CA GLN A 304 -15.67 -15.43 5.97
C GLN A 304 -14.73 -15.88 7.09
N MET A 305 -13.59 -16.47 6.73
CA MET A 305 -12.58 -16.92 7.68
C MET A 305 -12.02 -15.74 8.50
N LEU A 306 -11.74 -14.61 7.85
CA LEU A 306 -11.22 -13.42 8.52
C LEU A 306 -12.29 -12.75 9.41
N SER A 307 -13.56 -12.77 9.00
CA SER A 307 -14.68 -12.27 9.82
C SER A 307 -14.92 -13.10 11.09
N ALA A 308 -14.44 -14.34 11.14
CA ALA A 308 -14.51 -15.18 12.34
C ALA A 308 -13.50 -14.78 13.43
N ILE A 309 -12.54 -13.91 13.13
CA ILE A 309 -11.65 -13.31 14.13
C ILE A 309 -12.46 -12.39 15.02
N LYS A 310 -12.39 -12.61 16.33
CA LYS A 310 -13.12 -11.79 17.31
C LYS A 310 -12.79 -10.30 17.13
N ASP A 311 -13.82 -9.47 17.10
CA ASP A 311 -13.74 -8.01 16.96
C ASP A 311 -13.00 -7.51 15.71
N ALA A 312 -13.03 -8.30 14.62
CA ALA A 312 -12.48 -7.91 13.33
C ALA A 312 -13.55 -7.27 12.44
N GLU A 313 -13.23 -6.10 11.88
CA GLU A 313 -13.98 -5.46 10.79
C GLU A 313 -13.26 -5.72 9.47
N ILE A 314 -13.99 -6.21 8.47
CA ILE A 314 -13.45 -6.44 7.13
C ILE A 314 -13.78 -5.24 6.24
N ILE A 315 -12.75 -4.69 5.59
CA ILE A 315 -12.87 -3.58 4.63
C ILE A 315 -12.36 -4.08 3.28
N GLU A 316 -13.27 -4.34 2.37
CA GLU A 316 -12.93 -4.82 1.03
C GLU A 316 -12.52 -3.67 0.11
N LEU A 317 -11.34 -3.75 -0.45
CA LEU A 317 -10.79 -2.76 -1.37
C LEU A 317 -11.15 -3.12 -2.82
N LYS A 318 -11.50 -2.10 -3.60
CA LYS A 318 -11.81 -2.27 -5.03
C LYS A 318 -10.53 -2.49 -5.85
N PRO A 319 -10.64 -3.11 -7.05
CA PRO A 319 -9.53 -3.16 -7.99
C PRO A 319 -8.95 -1.77 -8.25
N GLY A 320 -7.63 -1.64 -8.18
CA GLY A 320 -6.93 -0.39 -8.40
C GLY A 320 -7.03 0.62 -7.25
N ALA A 321 -7.42 0.18 -6.04
CA ALA A 321 -7.53 1.06 -4.88
C ALA A 321 -6.20 1.80 -4.59
N ALA A 322 -5.06 1.14 -4.75
CA ALA A 322 -3.76 1.79 -4.58
C ALA A 322 -3.43 2.75 -5.73
N ALA A 323 -3.67 2.37 -6.97
CA ALA A 323 -3.45 3.24 -8.13
C ALA A 323 -4.31 4.52 -8.06
N GLN A 324 -5.58 4.41 -7.66
CA GLN A 324 -6.48 5.54 -7.46
C GLN A 324 -6.08 6.36 -6.23
N GLY A 325 -5.74 5.71 -5.13
CA GLY A 325 -5.33 6.36 -3.90
C GLY A 325 -4.08 7.23 -4.07
N VAL A 326 -3.12 6.80 -4.92
CA VAL A 326 -2.00 7.65 -5.33
C VAL A 326 -2.49 8.98 -5.90
N LEU A 327 -3.45 8.96 -6.81
CA LEU A 327 -3.96 10.17 -7.47
C LEU A 327 -4.61 11.15 -6.49
N ASP A 328 -5.23 10.61 -5.43
CA ASP A 328 -5.92 11.40 -4.42
C ASP A 328 -4.98 12.09 -3.44
N ILE A 329 -3.81 11.51 -3.19
CA ILE A 329 -2.90 11.96 -2.13
C ILE A 329 -1.61 12.59 -2.64
N TRP A 330 -1.17 12.29 -3.88
CA TRP A 330 0.15 12.65 -4.37
C TRP A 330 0.44 14.16 -4.28
N HIS A 331 -0.47 15.01 -4.71
CA HIS A 331 -0.28 16.46 -4.69
C HIS A 331 -0.01 17.03 -3.27
N ARG A 332 -0.51 16.34 -2.22
CA ARG A 332 -0.24 16.74 -0.83
C ARG A 332 1.12 16.26 -0.38
N LEU A 333 1.53 15.07 -0.82
CA LEU A 333 2.83 14.51 -0.51
C LEU A 333 3.94 15.29 -1.20
N GLU A 334 3.74 15.64 -2.47
CA GLU A 334 4.67 16.45 -3.25
C GLU A 334 4.86 17.84 -2.63
N ALA A 335 3.77 18.47 -2.18
CA ALA A 335 3.83 19.78 -1.51
C ALA A 335 4.59 19.77 -0.16
N LEU A 336 4.79 18.58 0.44
CA LEU A 336 5.54 18.40 1.69
C LEU A 336 7.04 18.16 1.46
N HIS A 337 7.47 17.98 0.22
CA HIS A 337 8.85 17.63 -0.14
C HIS A 337 9.44 18.64 -1.11
N ASP A 338 10.43 19.35 -0.63
CA ASP A 338 11.20 20.37 -1.39
C ASP A 338 12.48 19.74 -1.97
N SER A 339 12.46 18.43 -2.31
CA SER A 339 13.63 17.71 -2.79
C SER A 339 13.64 17.56 -4.31
N THR A 340 14.79 17.81 -4.91
CA THR A 340 15.07 17.58 -6.34
C THR A 340 15.17 16.09 -6.72
N GLY A 341 14.95 15.18 -5.75
CA GLY A 341 15.06 13.74 -5.91
C GLY A 341 13.72 13.00 -5.91
N ILE A 342 13.76 11.70 -6.26
CA ILE A 342 12.60 10.81 -6.22
C ILE A 342 12.36 10.36 -4.79
N SER A 343 11.15 10.61 -4.28
CA SER A 343 10.81 10.39 -2.89
C SER A 343 10.11 9.04 -2.65
N TYR A 344 10.43 8.39 -1.54
CA TYR A 344 9.69 7.26 -1.00
C TYR A 344 9.01 7.67 0.30
N PHE A 345 7.68 7.67 0.31
CA PHE A 345 6.89 8.09 1.48
C PHE A 345 6.42 6.88 2.27
N THR A 346 6.81 6.81 3.54
CA THR A 346 6.35 5.78 4.49
C THR A 346 5.20 6.25 5.38
N SER A 347 4.80 7.51 5.25
CA SER A 347 3.65 8.10 5.91
C SER A 347 2.92 9.08 5.01
N ARG A 348 1.65 9.30 5.29
CA ARG A 348 0.82 10.28 4.57
C ARG A 348 -0.22 10.94 5.49
N PRO A 349 -0.62 12.20 5.22
CA PRO A 349 -1.74 12.82 5.92
C PRO A 349 -3.05 12.10 5.56
N TRP A 350 -3.99 12.06 6.50
CA TRP A 350 -5.33 11.57 6.22
C TRP A 350 -6.04 12.45 5.19
N GLN A 351 -6.83 11.85 4.31
CA GLN A 351 -7.76 12.59 3.48
C GLN A 351 -8.83 13.21 4.38
N LYS A 352 -9.14 14.50 4.19
CA LYS A 352 -10.37 15.03 4.76
C LYS A 352 -11.53 14.25 4.12
N PRO A 353 -12.55 13.79 4.90
CA PRO A 353 -13.72 13.21 4.30
C PRO A 353 -14.29 14.21 3.30
N THR A 354 -14.46 13.79 2.05
CA THR A 354 -15.17 14.57 1.04
C THR A 354 -16.61 14.64 1.54
N GLN A 355 -17.01 15.77 2.11
CA GLN A 355 -18.40 16.01 2.43
C GLN A 355 -19.16 15.96 1.11
N SER A 356 -19.93 14.88 0.92
CA SER A 356 -21.02 14.88 -0.04
C SER A 356 -21.87 16.11 0.29
N HIS A 357 -21.98 17.02 -0.68
CA HIS A 357 -22.80 18.21 -0.54
C HIS A 357 -24.26 17.80 -0.27
N VAL A 358 -24.62 17.69 0.99
CA VAL A 358 -25.98 17.92 1.44
C VAL A 358 -25.98 19.36 1.90
N SER A 359 -26.58 20.21 1.08
CA SER A 359 -26.84 21.61 1.42
C SER A 359 -27.74 21.63 2.66
N ILE A 360 -27.15 21.87 3.81
CA ILE A 360 -27.88 22.32 5.01
C ILE A 360 -27.29 23.65 5.40
N SER A 361 -28.16 24.64 5.41
CA SER A 361 -27.97 26.04 5.73
C SER A 361 -27.07 26.27 6.96
N ALA A 362 -26.32 27.36 6.87
CA ALA A 362 -25.49 27.94 7.90
C ALA A 362 -26.14 27.87 9.30
N LYS A 363 -25.45 27.18 10.23
CA LYS A 363 -25.61 27.42 11.66
C LYS A 363 -24.24 27.52 12.29
N GLU A 364 -24.01 28.68 12.80
CA GLU A 364 -23.12 29.17 13.86
C GLU A 364 -21.85 28.35 14.18
N LYS A 365 -20.69 28.98 13.95
CA LYS A 365 -19.40 28.60 14.51
C LYS A 365 -19.46 28.63 16.04
N GLY A 366 -19.44 27.47 16.65
CA GLY A 366 -19.09 27.35 18.05
C GLY A 366 -17.65 27.85 18.27
N PRO A 367 -17.28 28.33 19.47
CA PRO A 367 -15.97 28.89 19.73
C PRO A 367 -14.88 27.82 19.49
N GLN A 368 -13.96 28.11 18.57
CA GLN A 368 -12.76 27.28 18.40
C GLN A 368 -11.90 27.42 19.65
N ILE A 369 -11.80 26.35 20.44
CA ILE A 369 -10.91 26.30 21.60
C ILE A 369 -9.48 26.39 21.09
N ARG A 370 -8.79 27.50 21.43
CA ARG A 370 -7.40 27.74 21.08
C ARG A 370 -6.46 27.05 22.08
N PRO A 371 -5.21 26.69 21.69
CA PRO A 371 -4.23 26.25 22.68
C PRO A 371 -3.93 27.35 23.68
N THR A 372 -3.82 26.99 24.94
CA THR A 372 -3.46 27.92 26.04
C THR A 372 -2.08 27.63 26.61
N HIS A 373 -1.58 26.39 26.44
CA HIS A 373 -0.30 25.96 26.99
C HIS A 373 0.46 25.04 26.01
N VAL A 374 1.77 25.02 26.19
CA VAL A 374 2.69 24.03 25.58
C VAL A 374 3.07 23.02 26.65
N LEU A 375 2.76 21.75 26.45
CA LEU A 375 3.14 20.66 27.34
C LEU A 375 4.49 20.07 26.90
N TYR A 376 5.47 20.08 27.82
CA TYR A 376 6.79 19.48 27.62
C TYR A 376 7.24 18.75 28.88
N ARG A 377 7.59 17.47 28.80
CA ARG A 377 8.04 16.62 29.91
C ARG A 377 7.17 16.77 31.18
N SER A 378 5.86 16.71 31.02
CA SER A 378 4.86 16.85 32.11
C SER A 378 4.74 18.24 32.73
N LEU A 379 5.36 19.28 32.15
CA LEU A 379 5.19 20.67 32.54
C LEU A 379 4.42 21.42 31.46
N ALA A 380 3.39 22.17 31.88
CA ALA A 380 2.59 23.01 30.99
C ALA A 380 3.09 24.47 31.07
N TYR A 381 3.53 25.02 29.96
CA TYR A 381 4.03 26.40 29.84
C TYR A 381 2.94 27.27 29.22
N PRO A 382 2.50 28.35 29.87
CA PRO A 382 1.43 29.19 29.36
C PRO A 382 1.84 29.94 28.09
N ILE A 383 0.93 30.02 27.13
CA ILE A 383 1.08 30.83 25.93
C ILE A 383 0.41 32.19 26.17
N THR A 384 1.20 33.23 26.10
CA THR A 384 0.76 34.61 26.34
C THR A 384 1.12 35.50 25.12
N ASP A 385 0.86 36.79 25.22
CA ASP A 385 1.32 37.82 24.30
C ASP A 385 2.84 38.00 24.29
N LYS A 386 3.55 37.46 25.29
CA LYS A 386 5.02 37.46 25.35
C LYS A 386 5.54 36.17 24.72
N PRO A 387 6.58 36.23 23.85
CA PRO A 387 7.15 35.05 23.22
C PRO A 387 7.67 34.05 24.25
N LEU A 388 7.14 32.81 24.22
CA LEU A 388 7.67 31.65 24.90
C LEU A 388 8.83 31.09 24.08
N ILE A 389 10.06 31.21 24.58
CA ILE A 389 11.28 30.85 23.84
C ILE A 389 11.68 29.43 24.17
N ILE A 390 11.78 28.59 23.14
CA ILE A 390 12.19 27.19 23.22
C ILE A 390 13.58 27.04 22.59
N GLY A 391 14.52 26.34 23.27
CA GLY A 391 15.85 26.09 22.75
C GLY A 391 16.76 25.39 23.75
N ARG A 392 18.03 25.18 23.41
CA ARG A 392 19.00 24.55 24.33
C ARG A 392 19.56 25.48 25.42
N GLY A 393 19.20 26.78 25.38
CA GLY A 393 19.77 27.77 26.28
C GLY A 393 21.26 28.08 25.98
N GLY A 394 21.84 28.99 26.72
CA GLY A 394 23.26 29.38 26.64
C GLY A 394 23.49 30.72 27.34
N ASP A 395 24.75 31.13 27.50
CA ASP A 395 25.19 32.30 28.29
C ASP A 395 24.65 33.65 27.80
N THR A 396 24.00 33.75 26.66
CA THR A 396 23.68 35.01 25.98
C THR A 396 22.19 35.31 25.81
N GLY A 397 21.25 34.59 26.44
CA GLY A 397 19.86 34.92 26.26
C GLY A 397 18.85 34.08 27.07
N ARG A 398 17.70 34.73 27.39
CA ARG A 398 16.58 34.07 28.06
C ARG A 398 16.00 32.95 27.20
N THR A 399 15.86 31.75 27.77
CA THR A 399 15.13 30.60 27.25
C THR A 399 14.14 30.17 28.29
N ASP A 400 12.86 30.10 27.92
CA ASP A 400 11.78 29.77 28.86
C ASP A 400 11.62 28.25 28.99
N VAL A 401 11.84 27.52 27.88
CA VAL A 401 11.83 26.06 27.84
C VAL A 401 13.17 25.55 27.34
N THR A 402 13.99 25.01 28.25
CA THR A 402 15.32 24.51 27.93
C THR A 402 15.27 23.05 27.52
N ILE A 403 15.80 22.74 26.32
CA ILE A 403 15.95 21.39 25.78
C ILE A 403 17.30 20.82 26.24
N ASP A 404 17.33 19.53 26.62
CA ASP A 404 18.52 18.83 27.10
C ASP A 404 19.65 18.86 26.07
N VAL A 405 20.88 19.04 26.53
CA VAL A 405 22.13 19.09 25.72
C VAL A 405 22.37 17.81 24.89
N ARG A 406 21.67 16.71 25.20
CA ARG A 406 21.78 15.44 24.46
C ARG A 406 21.10 15.48 23.08
N SER A 407 20.22 16.42 22.84
CA SER A 407 19.55 16.58 21.53
C SER A 407 20.42 17.41 20.58
N THR A 408 20.98 16.79 19.58
CA THR A 408 21.76 17.49 18.54
C THR A 408 20.85 18.28 17.61
N GLY A 409 21.38 19.31 16.97
CA GLY A 409 20.61 20.10 16.00
C GLY A 409 19.65 21.14 16.59
N VAL A 410 19.61 21.34 17.91
CA VAL A 410 18.81 22.38 18.56
C VAL A 410 19.62 23.68 18.68
N SER A 411 19.08 24.78 18.19
CA SER A 411 19.68 26.12 18.34
C SER A 411 19.50 26.65 19.75
N GLN A 412 20.32 27.63 20.20
CA GLN A 412 20.19 28.27 21.51
C GLN A 412 18.80 28.85 21.71
N ARG A 413 18.30 29.55 20.70
CA ARG A 413 16.90 29.95 20.53
C ARG A 413 16.40 29.25 19.29
N HIS A 414 15.59 28.20 19.44
CA HIS A 414 15.19 27.37 18.34
C HIS A 414 13.90 27.84 17.70
N CYS A 415 12.89 28.11 18.51
CA CYS A 415 11.62 28.70 18.06
C CYS A 415 10.98 29.52 19.18
N THR A 416 9.99 30.35 18.80
CA THR A 416 9.14 31.09 19.76
C THR A 416 7.67 30.79 19.49
N ILE A 417 6.88 30.79 20.57
CA ILE A 417 5.42 30.64 20.50
C ILE A 417 4.79 31.80 21.26
N GLU A 418 3.86 32.48 20.63
CA GLU A 418 3.19 33.63 21.22
C GLU A 418 1.76 33.81 20.73
N LEU A 419 0.94 34.51 21.49
CA LEU A 419 -0.42 34.87 21.09
C LEU A 419 -0.37 36.20 20.32
N GLN A 420 -0.78 36.20 19.05
CA GLN A 420 -0.82 37.37 18.19
C GLN A 420 -2.20 37.51 17.54
N ALA A 421 -2.86 38.64 17.73
CA ALA A 421 -4.18 38.93 17.14
C ALA A 421 -5.26 37.82 17.38
N GLY A 422 -5.15 37.10 18.47
CA GLY A 422 -6.08 35.98 18.82
C GLY A 422 -5.64 34.60 18.37
N ASP A 423 -4.61 34.50 17.53
CA ASP A 423 -4.03 33.24 17.08
C ASP A 423 -2.73 32.91 17.83
N VAL A 424 -2.50 31.62 18.08
CA VAL A 424 -1.22 31.14 18.60
C VAL A 424 -0.26 30.93 17.45
N VAL A 425 0.85 31.63 17.46
CA VAL A 425 1.80 31.65 16.35
C VAL A 425 3.15 31.11 16.79
N LEU A 426 3.71 30.17 16.00
CA LEU A 426 5.06 29.69 16.14
C LEU A 426 5.94 30.34 15.08
N THR A 427 7.12 30.83 15.51
CA THR A 427 8.15 31.36 14.63
C THR A 427 9.43 30.54 14.77
N ASP A 428 9.92 29.98 13.67
CA ASP A 428 11.15 29.20 13.60
C ASP A 428 12.36 30.15 13.53
N LEU A 429 13.31 29.98 14.45
CA LEU A 429 14.56 30.71 14.54
C LEU A 429 15.78 29.79 14.37
N SER A 430 15.51 28.51 14.05
CA SER A 430 16.54 27.48 14.05
C SER A 430 17.33 27.41 12.74
N ILE A 431 18.50 26.79 12.82
CA ILE A 431 19.33 26.46 11.64
C ILE A 431 18.82 25.19 10.97
N ASN A 432 18.34 24.20 11.76
CA ASN A 432 17.98 22.86 11.28
C ASN A 432 16.48 22.69 11.03
N GLY A 433 15.66 23.65 11.38
CA GLY A 433 14.20 23.68 11.18
C GLY A 433 13.42 23.17 12.38
N THR A 434 12.19 23.69 12.52
CA THR A 434 11.16 23.29 13.47
C THR A 434 10.07 22.55 12.69
N PHE A 435 9.50 21.50 13.29
CA PHE A 435 8.45 20.69 12.67
C PHE A 435 7.17 20.77 13.49
N VAL A 436 6.02 20.91 12.82
CA VAL A 436 4.68 20.86 13.42
C VAL A 436 3.93 19.71 12.76
N ASP A 437 3.49 18.73 13.54
CA ASP A 437 2.87 17.48 13.04
C ASP A 437 3.71 16.80 11.96
N ASP A 438 5.05 16.76 12.18
CA ASP A 438 6.06 16.23 11.27
C ASP A 438 6.30 17.04 9.98
N LEU A 439 5.64 18.18 9.83
CA LEU A 439 5.86 19.10 8.73
C LEU A 439 6.87 20.18 9.13
N ARG A 440 7.94 20.32 8.35
CA ARG A 440 8.88 21.42 8.53
C ARG A 440 8.15 22.73 8.24
N ILE A 441 8.22 23.67 9.18
CA ILE A 441 7.60 24.98 8.97
C ILE A 441 8.55 25.95 8.25
N HIS A 442 7.99 26.83 7.42
CA HIS A 442 8.73 27.91 6.78
C HIS A 442 8.51 29.22 7.56
N LYS A 443 9.52 29.58 8.36
CA LYS A 443 9.58 30.80 9.18
C LYS A 443 8.45 30.92 10.21
N ARG A 444 7.18 30.81 9.83
CA ARG A 444 6.05 31.11 10.72
C ARG A 444 4.81 30.31 10.38
N THR A 445 4.08 29.85 11.41
CA THR A 445 2.81 29.13 11.24
C THR A 445 1.86 29.37 12.41
N VAL A 446 0.54 29.32 12.16
CA VAL A 446 -0.50 29.34 13.21
C VAL A 446 -0.68 27.94 13.76
N LEU A 447 -0.68 27.85 15.09
CA LEU A 447 -0.80 26.60 15.81
C LEU A 447 -2.24 26.31 16.25
N LYS A 448 -2.61 25.02 16.29
CA LYS A 448 -3.93 24.55 16.72
C LYS A 448 -3.82 23.62 17.90
N LEU A 449 -4.90 23.50 18.66
CA LEU A 449 -5.00 22.55 19.77
C LEU A 449 -4.71 21.11 19.33
N GLY A 450 -3.90 20.40 20.13
CA GLY A 450 -3.51 19.00 19.88
C GLY A 450 -2.38 18.82 18.87
N GLN A 451 -1.82 19.87 18.27
CA GLN A 451 -0.64 19.78 17.42
C GLN A 451 0.63 19.49 18.22
N ILE A 452 1.60 18.83 17.60
CA ILE A 452 2.88 18.46 18.20
C ILE A 452 4.00 19.20 17.46
N ILE A 453 4.79 19.96 18.23
CA ILE A 453 6.02 20.59 17.74
C ILE A 453 7.19 19.66 18.02
N ARG A 454 8.09 19.49 17.05
CA ARG A 454 9.32 18.71 17.18
C ARG A 454 10.55 19.53 16.82
N VAL A 455 11.61 19.35 17.64
CA VAL A 455 12.89 20.02 17.45
C VAL A 455 14.05 19.08 17.80
N GLY A 456 15.15 19.13 17.04
CA GLY A 456 16.39 18.37 17.31
C GLY A 456 16.39 16.90 16.89
N THR A 457 17.49 16.19 17.19
CA THR A 457 17.70 14.77 16.92
C THR A 457 18.46 14.12 18.10
N PRO A 458 17.89 13.14 18.84
CA PRO A 458 16.50 12.69 18.72
C PRO A 458 15.49 13.82 18.99
N ALA A 459 14.33 13.75 18.34
CA ALA A 459 13.35 14.83 18.36
C ALA A 459 12.68 14.98 19.75
N GLU A 460 12.83 16.15 20.33
CA GLU A 460 12.05 16.57 21.52
C GLU A 460 10.66 17.01 21.07
N ARG A 461 9.61 16.60 21.83
CA ARG A 461 8.20 16.78 21.49
C ARG A 461 7.52 17.74 22.45
N PHE A 462 6.76 18.68 21.90
CA PHE A 462 5.96 19.67 22.60
C PHE A 462 4.52 19.54 22.10
N GLU A 463 3.56 19.36 23.00
CA GLU A 463 2.15 19.22 22.65
C GLU A 463 1.38 20.49 23.01
N LEU A 464 0.46 20.89 22.14
CA LEU A 464 -0.40 22.07 22.36
C LEU A 464 -1.69 21.65 23.04
N ILE A 465 -1.90 22.12 24.27
CA ILE A 465 -3.04 21.80 25.11
C ILE A 465 -3.85 23.04 25.46
N ALA A 466 -5.12 22.84 25.85
CA ALA A 466 -5.95 23.84 26.48
C ALA A 466 -6.18 23.46 27.94
N CYS A 467 -5.72 24.30 28.86
CA CYS A 467 -6.09 24.21 30.27
C CYS A 467 -7.29 25.15 30.49
N VAL A 468 -8.36 24.60 31.03
CA VAL A 468 -9.53 25.39 31.47
C VAL A 468 -9.34 25.65 32.98
N ASP A 469 -9.15 26.90 33.35
CA ASP A 469 -9.20 27.30 34.75
C ASP A 469 -10.62 27.01 35.29
N ARG A 470 -10.70 26.19 36.33
CA ARG A 470 -11.95 25.81 37.00
C ARG A 470 -12.39 26.84 38.04
N ASP A 471 -12.15 28.10 37.81
CA ASP A 471 -12.62 29.18 38.67
C ASP A 471 -13.34 30.22 37.82
N GLU A 472 -14.62 29.96 37.56
CA GLU A 472 -15.68 30.95 37.38
C GLU A 472 -17.01 30.17 37.33
N THR A 473 -17.56 29.87 38.52
CA THR A 473 -19.00 29.70 38.75
C THR A 473 -19.45 30.77 39.68
#